data_d06ec8c23b40923368357becb462ab72
#
_entry.id   d06ec8c23b40923368357becb462ab72
#
_cell.length_a   1.000
_cell.length_b   1.000
_cell.length_c   1.000
_cell.angle_alpha   90.00
_cell.angle_beta   90.00
_cell.angle_gamma   90.00
#
_symmetry.space_group_name_H-M   'P 1'
#
loop_
_entity.id
_entity.type
_entity.pdbx_description
1 polymer ?
#
loop_
_entity_poly.entity_id
_entity_poly.type
_entity_poly.pdbx_seq_one_letter_code
_entity_poly.pdbx_strand_id
1 'polypeptide(L)'
;IVSMMTGSDKLKINIINRANAIQKQNNEKTTIEGTMISLENETGYINALVGGSKFDQENQFIRAVQAKIQPGSSFKPLYYSAAIDSRKFTPASEISDTPVVFHTADGTPYIPQNFKGEWEGNVQLWYALVRSMNIPSLKVLDGIGFDAAISRAISLLGIPDEEVSSRGFVPGYPIGLGVCS
;
A
#
# COMPACT_ATOMS: atom_id res chain seq x y z
N ILE A 1 12.32 -14.53 -16.49
CA ILE A 1 11.27 -13.49 -16.37
C ILE A 1 11.84 -12.13 -16.77
N VAL A 2 12.96 -11.67 -16.16
CA VAL A 2 13.59 -10.39 -16.50
C VAL A 2 14.00 -10.34 -17.98
N SER A 3 14.49 -11.45 -18.55
CA SER A 3 14.81 -11.55 -19.98
C SER A 3 13.59 -11.43 -20.89
N MET A 4 12.44 -11.97 -20.47
CA MET A 4 11.16 -11.82 -21.20
C MET A 4 10.65 -10.37 -21.20
N MET A 5 10.86 -9.65 -20.08
CA MET A 5 10.37 -8.28 -19.94
C MET A 5 11.25 -7.23 -20.62
N THR A 6 12.56 -7.47 -20.74
CA THR A 6 13.53 -6.46 -21.20
C THR A 6 14.22 -6.79 -22.52
N GLY A 7 14.16 -8.04 -22.98
CA GLY A 7 14.82 -8.48 -24.22
C GLY A 7 16.35 -8.30 -24.23
N SER A 8 16.97 -7.97 -23.10
CA SER A 8 18.39 -7.62 -23.02
C SER A 8 19.18 -8.54 -22.09
N ASP A 9 20.02 -9.39 -22.64
CA ASP A 9 20.92 -10.26 -21.87
C ASP A 9 21.92 -9.46 -21.01
N LYS A 10 22.33 -8.27 -21.45
CA LYS A 10 23.22 -7.39 -20.69
C LYS A 10 22.57 -6.91 -19.39
N LEU A 11 21.27 -6.56 -19.43
CA LEU A 11 20.55 -6.13 -18.23
C LEU A 11 20.39 -7.29 -17.25
N LYS A 12 20.10 -8.48 -17.76
CA LYS A 12 19.99 -9.72 -16.96
C LYS A 12 21.31 -10.03 -16.23
N ILE A 13 22.44 -9.97 -16.95
CA ILE A 13 23.76 -10.18 -16.38
C ILE A 13 24.08 -9.13 -15.30
N ASN A 14 23.79 -7.86 -15.56
CA ASN A 14 24.02 -6.78 -14.60
C ASN A 14 23.18 -6.94 -13.33
N ILE A 15 21.92 -7.35 -13.44
CA ILE A 15 21.06 -7.61 -12.28
C ILE A 15 21.58 -8.78 -11.46
N ILE A 16 21.96 -9.89 -12.12
CA ILE A 16 22.52 -11.07 -11.45
C ILE A 16 23.86 -10.73 -10.76
N ASN A 17 24.75 -10.00 -11.43
CA ASN A 17 26.03 -9.61 -10.86
C ASN A 17 25.86 -8.64 -9.67
N ARG A 18 24.92 -7.70 -9.72
CA ARG A 18 24.56 -6.84 -8.58
C ARG A 18 23.99 -7.63 -7.41
N ALA A 19 23.07 -8.55 -7.68
CA ALA A 19 22.50 -9.42 -6.66
C ALA A 19 23.57 -10.27 -5.98
N ASN A 20 24.48 -10.88 -6.75
CA ASN A 20 25.60 -11.66 -6.23
C ASN A 20 26.62 -10.80 -5.46
N ALA A 21 26.86 -9.57 -5.87
CA ALA A 21 27.74 -8.64 -5.17
C ALA A 21 27.15 -8.21 -3.82
N ILE A 22 25.84 -7.92 -3.76
CA ILE A 22 25.12 -7.62 -2.53
C ILE A 22 25.12 -8.83 -1.60
N GLN A 23 24.92 -10.03 -2.11
CA GLN A 23 24.94 -11.26 -1.35
C GLN A 23 26.35 -11.56 -0.75
N LYS A 24 27.40 -11.19 -1.48
CA LYS A 24 28.79 -11.36 -1.04
C LYS A 24 29.21 -10.32 0.02
N GLN A 25 28.65 -9.11 -0.01
CA GLN A 25 28.87 -8.08 1.00
C GLN A 25 28.12 -8.35 2.32
N ASN A 26 26.98 -9.04 2.26
CA ASN A 26 26.19 -9.39 3.44
C ASN A 26 26.56 -10.78 3.95
N ASN A 27 27.79 -10.97 4.44
CA ASN A 27 28.22 -12.19 5.13
C ASN A 27 27.51 -12.41 6.50
N GLU A 28 26.50 -11.63 6.83
CA GLU A 28 25.60 -11.85 7.95
C GLU A 28 24.19 -12.15 7.42
N LYS A 29 23.81 -13.37 7.51
CA LYS A 29 22.51 -14.10 7.57
C LYS A 29 21.16 -13.41 7.31
N THR A 30 21.09 -12.19 6.82
CA THR A 30 19.80 -11.57 6.48
C THR A 30 19.68 -11.43 4.98
N THR A 31 19.05 -12.39 4.34
CA THR A 31 18.71 -12.31 2.91
C THR A 31 17.50 -11.41 2.74
N ILE A 32 17.66 -10.31 2.02
CA ILE A 32 16.53 -9.48 1.62
C ILE A 32 15.85 -10.17 0.44
N GLU A 33 14.60 -10.53 0.64
CA GLU A 33 13.77 -11.17 -0.37
C GLU A 33 12.73 -10.20 -0.90
N GLY A 34 12.35 -10.39 -2.16
CA GLY A 34 11.31 -9.60 -2.81
C GLY A 34 10.33 -10.47 -3.57
N THR A 35 9.18 -9.92 -3.87
CA THR A 35 8.14 -10.58 -4.65
C THR A 35 7.60 -9.64 -5.71
N MET A 36 7.07 -10.20 -6.80
CA MET A 36 6.41 -9.45 -7.85
C MET A 36 5.26 -10.28 -8.44
N ILE A 37 4.14 -9.63 -8.70
CA ILE A 37 3.03 -10.19 -9.46
C ILE A 37 2.75 -9.26 -10.64
N SER A 38 2.56 -9.82 -11.83
CA SER A 38 2.06 -9.13 -13.00
C SER A 38 0.67 -9.67 -13.35
N LEU A 39 -0.30 -8.78 -13.43
CA LEU A 39 -1.68 -9.12 -13.76
C LEU A 39 -2.05 -8.54 -15.11
N GLU A 40 -2.89 -9.25 -15.86
CA GLU A 40 -3.57 -8.73 -17.03
C GLU A 40 -4.77 -7.88 -16.58
N ASN A 41 -4.84 -6.64 -17.03
CA ASN A 41 -5.84 -5.70 -16.52
C ASN A 41 -7.29 -6.06 -16.93
N GLU A 42 -7.48 -6.72 -18.09
CA GLU A 42 -8.81 -7.04 -18.60
C GLU A 42 -9.41 -8.26 -17.92
N THR A 43 -8.60 -9.27 -17.64
CA THR A 43 -9.06 -10.57 -17.14
C THR A 43 -8.75 -10.81 -15.68
N GLY A 44 -7.77 -10.07 -15.12
CA GLY A 44 -7.23 -10.32 -13.80
C GLY A 44 -6.30 -11.55 -13.73
N TYR A 45 -5.96 -12.16 -14.87
CA TYR A 45 -5.09 -13.32 -14.88
C TYR A 45 -3.66 -12.96 -14.51
N ILE A 46 -3.01 -13.89 -13.80
CA ILE A 46 -1.60 -13.73 -13.41
C ILE A 46 -0.72 -14.08 -14.59
N ASN A 47 -0.08 -13.08 -15.21
CA ASN A 47 0.88 -13.27 -16.28
C ASN A 47 2.25 -13.70 -15.78
N ALA A 48 2.66 -13.26 -14.60
CA ALA A 48 3.91 -13.65 -13.97
C ALA A 48 3.83 -13.50 -12.45
N LEU A 49 4.50 -14.40 -11.73
CA LEU A 49 4.63 -14.38 -10.29
C LEU A 49 6.06 -14.77 -9.89
N VAL A 50 6.69 -13.94 -9.06
CA VAL A 50 7.99 -14.22 -8.44
C VAL A 50 7.78 -14.20 -6.94
N GLY A 51 7.99 -15.33 -6.25
CA GLY A 51 7.76 -15.49 -4.82
C GLY A 51 8.97 -15.18 -3.93
N GLY A 52 10.16 -15.08 -4.53
CA GLY A 52 11.43 -14.85 -3.84
C GLY A 52 12.60 -15.06 -4.79
N SER A 53 13.84 -14.98 -4.29
CA SER A 53 15.06 -15.13 -5.08
C SER A 53 15.28 -16.57 -5.58
N LYS A 54 14.83 -17.57 -4.81
CA LYS A 54 14.91 -19.00 -5.12
C LYS A 54 13.76 -19.75 -4.46
N PHE A 55 13.48 -20.94 -4.94
CA PHE A 55 12.56 -21.90 -4.34
C PHE A 55 13.33 -23.20 -4.12
N ASP A 56 13.55 -23.56 -2.87
CA ASP A 56 14.24 -24.78 -2.44
C ASP A 56 13.67 -25.30 -1.11
N GLN A 57 14.25 -26.37 -0.56
CA GLN A 57 13.76 -26.95 0.70
C GLN A 57 13.77 -25.98 1.89
N GLU A 58 14.66 -25.00 1.88
CA GLU A 58 14.80 -23.99 2.95
C GLU A 58 13.98 -22.72 2.70
N ASN A 59 13.54 -22.49 1.45
CA ASN A 59 12.80 -21.31 1.05
C ASN A 59 11.61 -21.68 0.15
N GLN A 60 10.55 -22.21 0.75
CA GLN A 60 9.30 -22.60 0.08
C GLN A 60 8.20 -21.53 0.22
N PHE A 61 8.50 -20.42 0.87
CA PHE A 61 7.54 -19.36 1.15
C PHE A 61 7.33 -18.48 -0.07
N ILE A 62 6.12 -18.54 -0.66
CA ILE A 62 5.71 -17.72 -1.79
C ILE A 62 5.16 -16.40 -1.24
N ARG A 63 6.03 -15.42 -1.07
CA ARG A 63 5.72 -14.13 -0.44
C ARG A 63 4.54 -13.40 -1.09
N ALA A 64 4.41 -13.52 -2.40
CA ALA A 64 3.35 -12.88 -3.17
C ALA A 64 1.92 -13.23 -2.70
N VAL A 65 1.72 -14.43 -2.14
CA VAL A 65 0.40 -14.94 -1.73
C VAL A 65 0.33 -15.31 -0.25
N GLN A 66 1.46 -15.49 0.41
CA GLN A 66 1.51 -15.97 1.79
C GLN A 66 1.96 -14.90 2.80
N ALA A 67 2.68 -13.85 2.35
CA ALA A 67 3.13 -12.80 3.24
C ALA A 67 1.99 -11.85 3.58
N LYS A 68 1.77 -11.63 4.87
CA LYS A 68 0.90 -10.56 5.36
C LYS A 68 1.76 -9.33 5.65
N ILE A 69 1.66 -8.33 4.78
CA ILE A 69 2.51 -7.14 4.84
C ILE A 69 1.60 -5.91 4.89
N GLN A 70 1.91 -4.96 5.76
CA GLN A 70 1.18 -3.70 5.81
C GLN A 70 1.34 -2.95 4.48
N PRO A 71 0.24 -2.60 3.80
CA PRO A 71 0.29 -1.90 2.51
C PRO A 71 0.78 -0.45 2.64
N GLY A 72 0.72 0.13 3.84
CA GLY A 72 1.07 1.53 4.04
C GLY A 72 0.24 2.44 3.14
N SER A 73 0.86 3.45 2.56
CA SER A 73 0.20 4.42 1.69
C SER A 73 -0.40 3.84 0.41
N SER A 74 -0.07 2.59 0.03
CA SER A 74 -0.74 1.90 -1.08
C SER A 74 -2.22 1.63 -0.80
N PHE A 75 -2.65 1.74 0.45
CA PHE A 75 -4.05 1.63 0.86
C PHE A 75 -4.90 2.85 0.48
N LYS A 76 -4.29 4.03 0.36
CA LYS A 76 -5.01 5.29 0.09
C LYS A 76 -5.94 5.24 -1.12
N PRO A 77 -5.55 4.71 -2.30
CA PRO A 77 -6.44 4.65 -3.46
C PRO A 77 -7.76 3.93 -3.19
N LEU A 78 -7.78 2.94 -2.30
CA LEU A 78 -8.98 2.16 -1.99
C LEU A 78 -10.07 3.05 -1.38
N TYR A 79 -9.78 3.79 -0.33
CA TYR A 79 -10.78 4.67 0.27
C TYR A 79 -10.97 6.00 -0.47
N TYR A 80 -10.00 6.46 -1.26
CA TYR A 80 -10.22 7.56 -2.20
C TYR A 80 -11.27 7.18 -3.24
N SER A 81 -11.29 5.94 -3.71
CA SER A 81 -12.36 5.45 -4.59
C SER A 81 -13.73 5.51 -3.92
N ALA A 82 -13.81 5.17 -2.62
CA ALA A 82 -15.04 5.33 -1.84
C ALA A 82 -15.44 6.81 -1.69
N ALA A 83 -14.46 7.69 -1.50
CA ALA A 83 -14.70 9.14 -1.39
C ALA A 83 -15.33 9.72 -2.66
N ILE A 84 -14.80 9.36 -3.83
CA ILE A 84 -15.35 9.78 -5.12
C ILE A 84 -16.73 9.18 -5.35
N ASP A 85 -16.90 7.87 -5.10
CA ASP A 85 -18.16 7.16 -5.29
C ASP A 85 -19.28 7.72 -4.40
N SER A 86 -18.96 8.14 -3.19
CA SER A 86 -19.89 8.79 -2.27
C SER A 86 -20.44 10.13 -2.76
N ARG A 87 -19.84 10.71 -3.81
CA ARG A 87 -20.09 12.06 -4.35
C ARG A 87 -19.87 13.21 -3.34
N LYS A 88 -19.31 12.93 -2.16
CA LYS A 88 -18.90 13.98 -1.21
C LYS A 88 -17.63 14.69 -1.67
N PHE A 89 -16.81 14.00 -2.46
CA PHE A 89 -15.55 14.51 -2.96
C PHE A 89 -15.46 14.32 -4.48
N THR A 90 -14.71 15.21 -5.10
CA THR A 90 -14.29 15.13 -6.50
C THR A 90 -12.76 15.21 -6.55
N PRO A 91 -12.09 14.83 -7.63
CA PRO A 91 -10.65 15.04 -7.77
C PRO A 91 -10.21 16.49 -7.53
N ALA A 92 -11.07 17.48 -7.84
CA ALA A 92 -10.80 18.90 -7.67
C ALA A 92 -11.22 19.46 -6.29
N SER A 93 -11.80 18.65 -5.41
CA SER A 93 -12.14 19.09 -4.04
C SER A 93 -10.92 19.58 -3.31
N GLU A 94 -11.03 20.74 -2.67
CA GLU A 94 -9.96 21.30 -1.83
C GLU A 94 -9.99 20.69 -0.43
N ILE A 95 -8.83 20.27 0.04
CA ILE A 95 -8.61 19.72 1.38
C ILE A 95 -7.45 20.51 2.01
N SER A 96 -7.65 20.95 3.24
CA SER A 96 -6.61 21.68 3.97
C SER A 96 -5.52 20.74 4.50
N ASP A 97 -4.29 21.00 4.10
CA ASP A 97 -3.09 20.37 4.66
C ASP A 97 -2.48 21.25 5.74
N THR A 98 -3.05 21.19 6.91
CA THR A 98 -2.66 21.96 8.10
C THR A 98 -2.63 21.05 9.33
N PRO A 99 -1.87 21.41 10.38
CA PRO A 99 -1.90 20.67 11.64
C PRO A 99 -3.34 20.41 12.12
N VAL A 100 -3.59 19.17 12.56
CA VAL A 100 -4.90 18.75 13.02
C VAL A 100 -4.76 17.74 14.17
N VAL A 101 -5.68 17.80 15.10
CA VAL A 101 -5.87 16.79 16.13
C VAL A 101 -7.17 16.07 15.82
N PHE A 102 -7.07 14.80 15.54
CA PHE A 102 -8.24 13.91 15.50
C PHE A 102 -8.47 13.32 16.88
N HIS A 103 -9.68 12.84 17.13
CA HIS A 103 -9.99 12.12 18.37
C HIS A 103 -10.48 10.72 18.01
N THR A 104 -9.89 9.73 18.64
CA THR A 104 -10.34 8.34 18.54
C THR A 104 -11.66 8.15 19.29
N ALA A 105 -12.32 7.01 19.11
CA ALA A 105 -13.64 6.76 19.73
C ALA A 105 -13.62 6.82 21.28
N ASP A 106 -12.46 6.57 21.88
CA ASP A 106 -12.23 6.69 23.34
C ASP A 106 -11.83 8.10 23.79
N GLY A 107 -11.80 9.08 22.84
CA GLY A 107 -11.41 10.47 23.10
C GLY A 107 -9.91 10.72 23.13
N THR A 108 -9.07 9.71 22.88
CA THR A 108 -7.61 9.89 22.82
C THR A 108 -7.23 10.75 21.61
N PRO A 109 -6.38 11.78 21.79
CA PRO A 109 -5.93 12.60 20.67
C PRO A 109 -4.99 11.81 19.74
N TYR A 110 -5.26 11.86 18.44
CA TYR A 110 -4.41 11.33 17.40
C TYR A 110 -3.87 12.48 16.55
N ILE A 111 -2.55 12.67 16.58
CA ILE A 111 -1.85 13.81 15.96
C ILE A 111 -0.91 13.28 14.86
N PRO A 112 -1.43 13.03 13.65
CA PRO A 112 -0.61 12.56 12.55
C PRO A 112 0.27 13.69 11.99
N GLN A 113 1.32 13.30 11.29
CA GLN A 113 2.22 14.23 10.61
C GLN A 113 2.39 13.82 9.14
N ASN A 114 2.66 14.80 8.29
CA ASN A 114 3.16 14.54 6.95
C ASN A 114 4.60 14.01 7.02
N PHE A 115 5.02 13.26 5.99
CA PHE A 115 6.30 12.54 5.98
C PHE A 115 7.51 13.43 6.29
N LYS A 116 7.50 14.70 5.83
CA LYS A 116 8.58 15.66 6.09
C LYS A 116 8.25 16.70 7.15
N GLY A 117 7.06 16.65 7.76
CA GLY A 117 6.59 17.68 8.68
C GLY A 117 6.28 19.01 7.99
N GLU A 118 6.18 19.03 6.67
CA GLU A 118 5.85 20.21 5.86
C GLU A 118 4.35 20.30 5.63
N TRP A 119 3.84 21.54 5.49
CA TRP A 119 2.43 21.84 5.28
C TRP A 119 2.26 22.68 4.03
N GLU A 120 1.33 22.31 3.16
CA GLU A 120 1.11 22.97 1.88
C GLU A 120 -0.18 23.83 1.84
N GLY A 121 -0.93 23.89 2.94
CA GLY A 121 -2.19 24.64 2.99
C GLY A 121 -3.32 23.93 2.23
N ASN A 122 -4.13 24.68 1.47
CA ASN A 122 -5.21 24.06 0.69
C ASN A 122 -4.65 23.40 -0.56
N VAL A 123 -4.93 22.10 -0.70
CA VAL A 123 -4.51 21.26 -1.84
C VAL A 123 -5.71 20.57 -2.45
N GLN A 124 -5.64 20.25 -3.73
CA GLN A 124 -6.68 19.46 -4.39
C GLN A 124 -6.56 17.97 -4.04
N LEU A 125 -7.69 17.28 -4.01
CA LEU A 125 -7.78 15.87 -3.64
C LEU A 125 -6.84 14.98 -4.47
N TRP A 126 -6.82 15.16 -5.81
CA TRP A 126 -5.94 14.41 -6.70
C TRP A 126 -4.47 14.63 -6.37
N TYR A 127 -4.09 15.88 -6.07
CA TYR A 127 -2.72 16.23 -5.71
C TYR A 127 -2.30 15.60 -4.38
N ALA A 128 -3.18 15.65 -3.38
CA ALA A 128 -2.95 14.99 -2.11
C ALA A 128 -2.67 13.48 -2.25
N LEU A 129 -3.39 12.80 -3.15
CA LEU A 129 -3.16 11.39 -3.45
C LEU A 129 -1.81 11.16 -4.16
N VAL A 130 -1.52 11.93 -5.21
CA VAL A 130 -0.27 11.83 -5.99
C VAL A 130 0.95 12.07 -5.09
N ARG A 131 0.87 13.05 -4.19
CA ARG A 131 1.93 13.36 -3.22
C ARG A 131 1.91 12.44 -2.00
N SER A 132 0.92 11.54 -1.91
CA SER A 132 0.75 10.63 -0.78
C SER A 132 0.71 11.35 0.58
N MET A 133 0.07 12.51 0.62
CA MET A 133 -0.01 13.35 1.82
C MET A 133 -0.85 12.66 2.90
N ASN A 134 -0.41 12.70 4.16
CA ASN A 134 -1.09 11.99 5.24
C ASN A 134 -2.30 12.76 5.75
N ILE A 135 -2.14 14.04 6.04
CA ILE A 135 -3.20 14.83 6.67
C ILE A 135 -4.43 15.00 5.77
N PRO A 136 -4.30 15.44 4.50
CA PRO A 136 -5.44 15.50 3.60
C PRO A 136 -6.12 14.15 3.44
N SER A 137 -5.34 13.06 3.37
CA SER A 137 -5.88 11.71 3.22
C SER A 137 -6.69 11.27 4.44
N LEU A 138 -6.23 11.57 5.65
CA LEU A 138 -6.98 11.27 6.87
C LEU A 138 -8.24 12.11 7.00
N LYS A 139 -8.23 13.37 6.54
CA LYS A 139 -9.45 14.21 6.48
C LYS A 139 -10.46 13.64 5.49
N VAL A 140 -10.02 13.09 4.37
CA VAL A 140 -10.91 12.38 3.43
C VAL A 140 -11.51 11.14 4.08
N LEU A 141 -10.69 10.34 4.76
CA LEU A 141 -11.14 9.16 5.50
C LEU A 141 -12.19 9.51 6.54
N ASP A 142 -11.92 10.55 7.33
CA ASP A 142 -12.85 11.07 8.34
C ASP A 142 -14.18 11.52 7.71
N GLY A 143 -14.10 12.23 6.59
CA GLY A 143 -15.27 12.74 5.86
C GLY A 143 -16.17 11.67 5.25
N ILE A 144 -15.63 10.49 4.89
CA ILE A 144 -16.42 9.36 4.39
C ILE A 144 -16.82 8.37 5.48
N GLY A 145 -16.06 8.34 6.58
CA GLY A 145 -16.20 7.39 7.67
C GLY A 145 -15.40 6.09 7.46
N PHE A 146 -15.01 5.47 8.56
CA PHE A 146 -14.18 4.26 8.54
C PHE A 146 -14.88 3.08 7.89
N ASP A 147 -16.18 2.89 8.15
CA ASP A 147 -16.95 1.76 7.62
C ASP A 147 -17.02 1.79 6.10
N ALA A 148 -17.23 2.97 5.50
CA ALA A 148 -17.26 3.12 4.05
C ALA A 148 -15.88 2.81 3.43
N ALA A 149 -14.79 3.24 4.07
CA ALA A 149 -13.44 2.97 3.62
C ALA A 149 -13.09 1.48 3.70
N ILE A 150 -13.43 0.84 4.83
CA ILE A 150 -13.19 -0.59 5.07
C ILE A 150 -14.01 -1.44 4.12
N SER A 151 -15.32 -1.18 4.00
CA SER A 151 -16.20 -1.93 3.09
C SER A 151 -15.73 -1.85 1.64
N ARG A 152 -15.29 -0.67 1.20
CA ARG A 152 -14.72 -0.50 -0.14
C ARG A 152 -13.43 -1.32 -0.32
N ALA A 153 -12.52 -1.28 0.66
CA ALA A 153 -11.28 -2.02 0.60
C ALA A 153 -11.54 -3.54 0.55
N ILE A 154 -12.40 -4.05 1.43
CA ILE A 154 -12.80 -5.47 1.46
C ILE A 154 -13.36 -5.90 0.10
N SER A 155 -14.29 -5.11 -0.46
CA SER A 155 -14.91 -5.40 -1.76
C SER A 155 -13.90 -5.43 -2.90
N LEU A 156 -12.98 -4.46 -2.97
CA LEU A 156 -12.00 -4.37 -4.05
C LEU A 156 -10.89 -5.43 -3.94
N LEU A 157 -10.54 -5.82 -2.71
CA LEU A 157 -9.50 -6.81 -2.45
C LEU A 157 -10.04 -8.26 -2.40
N GLY A 158 -11.36 -8.44 -2.41
CA GLY A 158 -12.00 -9.75 -2.31
C GLY A 158 -11.71 -10.45 -0.99
N ILE A 159 -11.64 -9.69 0.12
CA ILE A 159 -11.32 -10.25 1.43
C ILE A 159 -12.57 -10.92 2.00
N PRO A 160 -12.49 -12.21 2.39
CA PRO A 160 -13.60 -12.91 3.06
C PRO A 160 -13.91 -12.30 4.44
N ASP A 161 -15.20 -12.28 4.82
CA ASP A 161 -15.66 -11.68 6.07
C ASP A 161 -14.93 -12.25 7.31
N GLU A 162 -14.64 -13.55 7.31
CA GLU A 162 -13.92 -14.25 8.36
C GLU A 162 -12.45 -13.78 8.51
N GLU A 163 -11.86 -13.19 7.48
CA GLU A 163 -10.49 -12.71 7.51
C GLU A 163 -10.35 -11.21 7.87
N VAL A 164 -11.43 -10.45 7.81
CA VAL A 164 -11.44 -8.98 8.00
C VAL A 164 -10.74 -8.58 9.30
N SER A 165 -11.16 -9.15 10.43
CA SER A 165 -10.57 -8.84 11.74
C SER A 165 -9.12 -9.31 11.86
N SER A 166 -8.80 -10.51 11.35
CA SER A 166 -7.46 -11.10 11.43
C SER A 166 -6.44 -10.35 10.56
N ARG A 167 -6.93 -9.60 9.56
CA ARG A 167 -6.12 -8.73 8.70
C ARG A 167 -6.01 -7.30 9.23
N GLY A 168 -6.58 -6.99 10.38
CA GLY A 168 -6.47 -5.67 11.01
C GLY A 168 -7.34 -4.58 10.39
N PHE A 169 -8.45 -4.93 9.71
CA PHE A 169 -9.43 -3.96 9.23
C PHE A 169 -10.30 -3.46 10.40
N VAL A 170 -9.69 -2.64 11.24
CA VAL A 170 -10.32 -2.08 12.43
C VAL A 170 -10.63 -0.60 12.20
N PRO A 171 -11.86 -0.13 12.49
CA PRO A 171 -12.20 1.29 12.37
C PRO A 171 -11.28 2.18 13.20
N GLY A 172 -10.62 3.13 12.55
CA GLY A 172 -9.71 4.06 13.18
C GLY A 172 -8.75 4.73 12.20
N TYR A 173 -8.14 5.84 12.59
CA TYR A 173 -7.24 6.62 11.73
C TYR A 173 -6.02 5.83 11.20
N PRO A 174 -5.42 4.89 11.97
CA PRO A 174 -4.27 4.13 11.47
C PRO A 174 -4.54 3.37 10.17
N ILE A 175 -5.80 2.91 9.94
CA ILE A 175 -6.13 2.21 8.69
C ILE A 175 -5.96 3.12 7.45
N GLY A 176 -6.19 4.43 7.59
CA GLY A 176 -5.96 5.39 6.51
C GLY A 176 -4.51 5.52 6.09
N LEU A 177 -3.59 5.06 6.92
CA LEU A 177 -2.16 4.96 6.64
C LEU A 177 -1.73 3.51 6.36
N GLY A 178 -2.69 2.61 6.14
CA GLY A 178 -2.46 1.22 5.75
C GLY A 178 -1.97 0.34 6.88
N VAL A 179 -2.42 0.57 8.11
CA VAL A 179 -2.17 -0.32 9.25
C VAL A 179 -3.19 -1.47 9.23
N CYS A 180 -3.02 -2.37 8.25
CA CYS A 180 -3.75 -3.62 8.05
C CYS A 180 -2.83 -4.57 7.25
N SER A 181 -3.26 -5.83 7.00
CA SER A 181 -2.43 -6.82 6.25
C SER A 181 -3.27 -7.76 5.38
#